data_b92d16de35482d1ae4a2e0ea1e0a0337
#
_entry.id   b92d16de35482d1ae4a2e0ea1e0a0337
#
_cell.length_a   1.000
_cell.length_b   1.000
_cell.length_c   1.000
_cell.angle_alpha   90.00
_cell.angle_beta   90.00
_cell.angle_gamma   90.00
#
_symmetry.space_group_name_H-M   'P 1'
#
loop_
_entity.id
_entity.type
_entity.pdbx_description
1 polymer ?
#
loop_
_entity_poly.entity_id
_entity_poly.type
_entity_poly.pdbx_seq_one_letter_code
_entity_poly.pdbx_strand_id
1 'polypeptide(L)'
;MALPHTNEIDIHMAKAKPLVSVIVAIKNQKEYLEQLNSDLRRMQEDSESSFEIIYVDDGSTDSSWRMLKEIGEKSPNTHLIKLRTAFGESSALEAAMESALGDWIVFYTSRVRVNARDLSRLVDRLAHADVVVGARFPRRDSGLNQFVSKIFNRITNKIAKLDLRDINSGVFAVRRDVLERVPFYGALNSFLPLLASRQGYKVVEEPVEQLPGKFDQSLKAKDYVRRFLDLISVVFLSRYSKKPLHFLGFGGAIMAVVGAAIDLYLFIYRILGFGGIAGRPILLLGTVCLVIGLQMIAIGLLGEMIIFTHARQIREYNIEEIVE
;
A
#
# COMPACT_ATOMS: atom_id res chain seq x y z
N MET A 1 -9.11 -69.00 1.80
CA MET A 1 -7.86 -68.25 1.91
C MET A 1 -8.25 -66.77 1.74
N ALA A 2 -8.50 -66.08 2.87
CA ALA A 2 -9.00 -64.70 2.89
C ALA A 2 -7.83 -63.74 2.91
N LEU A 3 -7.87 -62.77 2.02
CA LEU A 3 -6.91 -61.65 1.99
C LEU A 3 -7.22 -60.67 3.12
N PRO A 4 -6.22 -60.09 3.81
CA PRO A 4 -6.46 -59.18 4.90
C PRO A 4 -6.89 -57.81 4.41
N HIS A 5 -7.85 -57.23 5.11
CA HIS A 5 -8.32 -55.87 4.97
C HIS A 5 -7.15 -54.88 5.18
N THR A 6 -6.90 -54.05 4.17
CA THR A 6 -6.01 -52.88 4.26
C THR A 6 -6.69 -51.87 5.17
N ASN A 7 -6.09 -51.62 6.33
CA ASN A 7 -6.45 -50.51 7.19
C ASN A 7 -6.29 -49.19 6.41
N GLU A 8 -7.38 -48.46 6.26
CA GLU A 8 -7.40 -47.06 5.93
C GLU A 8 -6.67 -46.34 7.05
N ILE A 9 -5.43 -45.96 6.77
CA ILE A 9 -4.69 -45.03 7.61
C ILE A 9 -5.32 -43.66 7.33
N ASP A 10 -6.23 -43.23 8.21
CA ASP A 10 -6.66 -41.87 8.33
C ASP A 10 -5.45 -40.98 8.63
N ILE A 11 -4.80 -40.50 7.59
CA ILE A 11 -3.81 -39.41 7.72
C ILE A 11 -4.59 -38.10 7.85
N HIS A 12 -5.10 -37.83 9.04
CA HIS A 12 -5.31 -36.45 9.46
C HIS A 12 -3.93 -35.79 9.51
N MET A 13 -3.46 -35.30 8.36
CA MET A 13 -2.42 -34.29 8.35
C MET A 13 -2.97 -33.08 9.09
N ALA A 14 -2.67 -32.96 10.36
CA ALA A 14 -2.74 -31.69 11.07
C ALA A 14 -1.94 -30.71 10.19
N LYS A 15 -2.62 -29.79 9.52
CA LYS A 15 -1.95 -28.73 8.76
C LYS A 15 -0.96 -28.09 9.71
N ALA A 16 0.34 -28.26 9.46
CA ALA A 16 1.39 -27.63 10.25
C ALA A 16 1.05 -26.13 10.29
N LYS A 17 1.10 -25.53 11.49
CA LYS A 17 0.83 -24.09 11.62
C LYS A 17 1.80 -23.35 10.72
N PRO A 18 1.33 -22.33 9.98
CA PRO A 18 2.16 -21.61 9.02
C PRO A 18 3.31 -20.90 9.74
N LEU A 19 4.47 -20.86 9.11
CA LEU A 19 5.57 -20.01 9.55
C LEU A 19 5.19 -18.55 9.33
N VAL A 20 5.45 -17.69 10.30
CA VAL A 20 5.17 -16.26 10.26
C VAL A 20 6.47 -15.48 10.22
N SER A 21 6.66 -14.64 9.20
CA SER A 21 7.78 -13.72 9.13
C SER A 21 7.37 -12.34 9.65
N VAL A 22 7.94 -11.91 10.78
CA VAL A 22 7.73 -10.57 11.34
C VAL A 22 8.80 -9.64 10.80
N ILE A 23 8.43 -8.80 9.87
CA ILE A 23 9.31 -7.81 9.23
C ILE A 23 9.21 -6.48 9.95
N VAL A 24 10.32 -6.01 10.51
CA VAL A 24 10.40 -4.78 11.29
C VAL A 24 11.27 -3.75 10.58
N ALA A 25 10.67 -2.70 10.05
CA ALA A 25 11.41 -1.58 9.46
C ALA A 25 11.92 -0.63 10.55
N ILE A 26 13.23 -0.45 10.64
CA ILE A 26 13.92 0.34 11.64
C ILE A 26 14.57 1.58 11.00
N LYS A 27 14.40 2.73 11.66
CA LYS A 27 15.12 3.95 11.31
C LYS A 27 15.31 4.84 12.52
N ASN A 28 16.56 5.00 12.97
CA ASN A 28 16.93 5.85 14.11
C ASN A 28 16.08 5.55 15.37
N GLN A 29 16.04 4.31 15.83
CA GLN A 29 15.21 3.85 16.96
C GLN A 29 16.03 3.21 18.09
N LYS A 30 17.28 3.59 18.26
CA LYS A 30 18.19 3.00 19.26
C LYS A 30 17.58 2.90 20.66
N GLU A 31 16.80 3.90 21.09
CA GLU A 31 16.20 3.94 22.43
C GLU A 31 15.07 2.92 22.65
N TYR A 32 14.51 2.39 21.56
CA TYR A 32 13.34 1.50 21.61
C TYR A 32 13.66 0.05 21.23
N LEU A 33 14.81 -0.19 20.59
CA LEU A 33 15.13 -1.50 20.01
C LEU A 33 15.20 -2.64 21.03
N GLU A 34 15.79 -2.42 22.20
CA GLU A 34 15.89 -3.46 23.25
C GLU A 34 14.50 -3.86 23.75
N GLN A 35 13.66 -2.88 24.04
CA GLN A 35 12.29 -3.14 24.47
C GLN A 35 11.50 -3.86 23.37
N LEU A 36 11.57 -3.36 22.12
CA LEU A 36 10.90 -3.97 20.99
C LEU A 36 11.30 -5.42 20.79
N ASN A 37 12.61 -5.71 20.83
CA ASN A 37 13.10 -7.07 20.71
C ASN A 37 12.62 -7.97 21.85
N SER A 38 12.61 -7.46 23.09
CA SER A 38 12.08 -8.21 24.25
C SER A 38 10.59 -8.52 24.08
N ASP A 39 9.81 -7.54 23.60
CA ASP A 39 8.35 -7.69 23.41
C ASP A 39 8.04 -8.67 22.28
N LEU A 40 8.79 -8.62 21.16
CA LEU A 40 8.64 -9.57 20.04
C LEU A 40 9.04 -10.99 20.44
N ARG A 41 10.07 -11.16 21.25
CA ARG A 41 10.46 -12.47 21.76
C ARG A 41 9.41 -13.07 22.67
N ARG A 42 8.85 -12.29 23.61
CA ARG A 42 7.73 -12.74 24.44
C ARG A 42 6.53 -13.16 23.61
N MET A 43 6.22 -12.37 22.57
CA MET A 43 5.16 -12.75 21.65
C MET A 43 5.46 -14.09 20.95
N GLN A 44 6.71 -14.33 20.56
CA GLN A 44 7.15 -15.59 19.96
C GLN A 44 7.03 -16.78 20.94
N GLU A 45 7.40 -16.57 22.20
CA GLU A 45 7.32 -17.59 23.27
C GLU A 45 5.87 -17.91 23.64
N ASP A 46 4.99 -16.89 23.67
CA ASP A 46 3.56 -17.01 24.02
C ASP A 46 2.71 -17.58 22.87
N SER A 47 3.24 -17.66 21.67
CA SER A 47 2.49 -18.06 20.48
C SER A 47 2.71 -19.54 20.16
N GLU A 48 1.66 -20.18 19.65
CA GLU A 48 1.74 -21.54 19.11
C GLU A 48 2.27 -21.60 17.67
N SER A 49 2.39 -20.46 16.98
CA SER A 49 2.92 -20.36 15.62
C SER A 49 4.45 -20.28 15.64
N SER A 50 5.11 -20.75 14.58
CA SER A 50 6.54 -20.56 14.41
C SER A 50 6.81 -19.19 13.81
N PHE A 51 7.73 -18.42 14.41
CA PHE A 51 8.07 -17.08 13.97
C PHE A 51 9.55 -16.95 13.61
N GLU A 52 9.82 -16.21 12.56
CA GLU A 52 11.11 -15.58 12.31
C GLU A 52 10.99 -14.06 12.41
N ILE A 53 12.03 -13.37 12.80
CA ILE A 53 12.05 -11.91 12.90
C ILE A 53 13.09 -11.37 11.91
N ILE A 54 12.68 -10.46 11.05
CA ILE A 54 13.55 -9.82 10.07
C ILE A 54 13.60 -8.33 10.34
N TYR A 55 14.72 -7.85 10.87
CA TYR A 55 14.95 -6.42 11.06
C TYR A 55 15.57 -5.83 9.81
N VAL A 56 14.96 -4.77 9.28
CA VAL A 56 15.51 -4.02 8.16
C VAL A 56 15.86 -2.62 8.60
N ASP A 57 17.13 -2.30 8.61
CA ASP A 57 17.64 -0.95 8.89
C ASP A 57 17.58 -0.08 7.63
N ASP A 58 16.62 0.85 7.60
CA ASP A 58 16.42 1.79 6.49
C ASP A 58 17.37 3.00 6.62
N GLY A 59 18.67 2.72 6.58
CA GLY A 59 19.70 3.74 6.55
C GLY A 59 19.77 4.58 7.84
N SER A 60 19.74 3.95 9.00
CA SER A 60 19.93 4.65 10.29
C SER A 60 21.30 5.32 10.37
N THR A 61 21.32 6.51 10.96
CA THR A 61 22.51 7.33 11.20
C THR A 61 22.96 7.30 12.66
N ASP A 62 22.16 6.70 13.52
CA ASP A 62 22.45 6.49 14.95
C ASP A 62 23.05 5.09 15.22
N SER A 63 23.08 4.68 16.49
CA SER A 63 23.61 3.36 16.89
C SER A 63 22.65 2.19 16.63
N SER A 64 21.49 2.40 16.00
CA SER A 64 20.48 1.34 15.79
C SER A 64 21.06 0.10 15.13
N TRP A 65 21.85 0.25 14.07
CA TRP A 65 22.45 -0.89 13.37
C TRP A 65 23.42 -1.69 14.27
N ARG A 66 24.22 -1.01 15.10
CA ARG A 66 25.12 -1.70 16.03
C ARG A 66 24.34 -2.55 17.03
N MET A 67 23.27 -1.98 17.60
CA MET A 67 22.40 -2.69 18.54
C MET A 67 21.68 -3.86 17.85
N LEU A 68 21.23 -3.71 16.60
CA LEU A 68 20.64 -4.82 15.85
C LEU A 68 21.62 -5.99 15.68
N LYS A 69 22.90 -5.73 15.44
CA LYS A 69 23.91 -6.80 15.35
C LYS A 69 24.05 -7.54 16.69
N GLU A 70 24.11 -6.80 17.80
CA GLU A 70 24.19 -7.39 19.15
C GLU A 70 22.93 -8.21 19.48
N ILE A 71 21.75 -7.80 19.00
CA ILE A 71 20.50 -8.54 19.10
C ILE A 71 20.56 -9.82 18.27
N GLY A 72 21.00 -9.74 17.01
CA GLY A 72 21.07 -10.86 16.09
C GLY A 72 22.01 -11.98 16.59
N GLU A 73 23.16 -11.61 17.17
CA GLU A 73 24.11 -12.56 17.74
C GLU A 73 23.51 -13.40 18.88
N LYS A 74 22.53 -12.84 19.59
CA LYS A 74 21.86 -13.47 20.76
C LYS A 74 20.54 -14.13 20.43
N SER A 75 20.10 -14.02 19.16
CA SER A 75 18.73 -14.34 18.78
C SER A 75 18.70 -15.35 17.65
N PRO A 76 18.43 -16.63 17.89
CA PRO A 76 18.16 -17.59 16.84
C PRO A 76 16.90 -17.13 16.06
N ASN A 77 16.82 -17.47 14.78
CA ASN A 77 15.72 -17.08 13.87
C ASN A 77 15.53 -15.57 13.69
N THR A 78 16.60 -14.80 13.84
CA THR A 78 16.59 -13.35 13.59
C THR A 78 17.50 -13.02 12.42
N HIS A 79 16.95 -12.39 11.40
CA HIS A 79 17.65 -11.94 10.20
C HIS A 79 17.82 -10.43 10.23
N LEU A 80 18.97 -9.95 9.76
CA LEU A 80 19.31 -8.54 9.74
C LEU A 80 19.63 -8.09 8.34
N ILE A 81 18.93 -7.08 7.87
CA ILE A 81 19.14 -6.46 6.56
C ILE A 81 19.49 -4.99 6.78
N LYS A 82 20.53 -4.51 6.10
CA LYS A 82 20.89 -3.09 6.14
C LYS A 82 20.81 -2.48 4.73
N LEU A 83 19.98 -1.47 4.57
CA LEU A 83 19.95 -0.69 3.35
C LEU A 83 21.06 0.37 3.35
N ARG A 84 21.63 0.66 2.19
CA ARG A 84 22.74 1.64 2.07
C ARG A 84 22.35 3.06 2.47
N THR A 85 21.10 3.42 2.23
CA THR A 85 20.51 4.72 2.56
C THR A 85 19.03 4.53 2.83
N ALA A 86 18.35 5.60 3.25
CA ALA A 86 16.93 5.56 3.51
C ALA A 86 16.13 5.52 2.20
N PHE A 87 15.57 4.35 1.89
CA PHE A 87 14.69 4.12 0.75
C PHE A 87 13.20 4.13 1.13
N GLY A 88 12.90 3.96 2.43
CA GLY A 88 11.54 3.96 2.97
C GLY A 88 10.98 2.55 3.23
N GLU A 89 9.81 2.54 3.86
CA GLU A 89 9.20 1.32 4.40
C GLU A 89 8.84 0.27 3.33
N SER A 90 8.43 0.70 2.13
CA SER A 90 8.12 -0.23 1.03
C SER A 90 9.36 -0.99 0.57
N SER A 91 10.49 -0.29 0.41
CA SER A 91 11.77 -0.92 0.02
C SER A 91 12.31 -1.82 1.14
N ALA A 92 12.07 -1.46 2.41
CA ALA A 92 12.41 -2.33 3.53
C ALA A 92 11.59 -3.62 3.52
N LEU A 93 10.29 -3.53 3.23
CA LEU A 93 9.42 -4.70 3.08
C LEU A 93 9.87 -5.58 1.91
N GLU A 94 10.13 -4.97 0.74
CA GLU A 94 10.58 -5.68 -0.47
C GLU A 94 11.90 -6.43 -0.21
N ALA A 95 12.89 -5.75 0.37
CA ALA A 95 14.17 -6.36 0.71
C ALA A 95 14.03 -7.54 1.71
N ALA A 96 13.11 -7.41 2.69
CA ALA A 96 12.84 -8.49 3.62
C ALA A 96 12.16 -9.70 2.96
N MET A 97 11.26 -9.45 1.99
CA MET A 97 10.55 -10.52 1.28
C MET A 97 11.47 -11.46 0.50
N GLU A 98 12.66 -11.00 0.08
CA GLU A 98 13.67 -11.85 -0.58
C GLU A 98 14.21 -12.95 0.34
N SER A 99 14.23 -12.72 1.66
CA SER A 99 14.76 -13.66 2.66
C SER A 99 13.70 -14.25 3.58
N ALA A 100 12.49 -13.70 3.60
CA ALA A 100 11.40 -14.20 4.41
C ALA A 100 10.95 -15.59 3.96
N LEU A 101 10.77 -16.51 4.89
CA LEU A 101 10.37 -17.89 4.64
C LEU A 101 8.88 -18.17 4.95
N GLY A 102 8.26 -17.28 5.75
CA GLY A 102 6.89 -17.48 6.23
C GLY A 102 5.83 -17.37 5.13
N ASP A 103 4.78 -18.17 5.27
CA ASP A 103 3.57 -18.07 4.44
C ASP A 103 2.72 -16.86 4.82
N TRP A 104 2.85 -16.41 6.07
CA TRP A 104 2.20 -15.23 6.60
C TRP A 104 3.24 -14.18 6.98
N ILE A 105 2.99 -12.95 6.58
CA ILE A 105 3.90 -11.83 6.77
C ILE A 105 3.23 -10.81 7.69
N VAL A 106 3.92 -10.45 8.77
CA VAL A 106 3.55 -9.32 9.62
C VAL A 106 4.53 -8.20 9.35
N PHE A 107 4.05 -7.08 8.87
CA PHE A 107 4.86 -5.87 8.70
C PHE A 107 4.61 -4.90 9.84
N TYR A 108 5.69 -4.43 10.44
CA TYR A 108 5.67 -3.47 11.52
C TYR A 108 6.70 -2.37 11.29
N THR A 109 6.26 -1.12 11.27
CA THR A 109 7.18 0.01 11.26
C THR A 109 7.52 0.46 12.68
N SER A 110 8.79 0.50 13.02
CA SER A 110 9.25 0.97 14.34
C SER A 110 8.93 2.44 14.64
N ARG A 111 8.54 3.20 13.63
CA ARG A 111 8.04 4.56 13.76
C ARG A 111 6.73 4.63 14.55
N VAL A 112 5.92 3.58 14.47
CA VAL A 112 4.67 3.46 15.21
C VAL A 112 4.87 2.42 16.31
N ARG A 113 4.83 2.82 17.57
CA ARG A 113 4.98 1.90 18.68
C ARG A 113 3.65 1.26 18.99
N VAL A 114 3.52 -0.03 18.75
CA VAL A 114 2.34 -0.82 19.12
C VAL A 114 2.72 -1.94 20.07
N ASN A 115 1.76 -2.43 20.81
CA ASN A 115 1.96 -3.58 21.69
C ASN A 115 2.21 -4.83 20.83
N ALA A 116 3.39 -5.48 21.01
CA ALA A 116 3.76 -6.64 20.21
C ALA A 116 2.78 -7.82 20.39
N ARG A 117 2.12 -7.94 21.54
CA ARG A 117 1.08 -8.98 21.77
C ARG A 117 -0.10 -8.86 20.81
N ASP A 118 -0.38 -7.66 20.31
CA ASP A 118 -1.47 -7.44 19.37
C ASP A 118 -1.15 -7.98 17.98
N LEU A 119 0.16 -8.17 17.66
CA LEU A 119 0.58 -8.74 16.38
C LEU A 119 0.15 -10.21 16.26
N SER A 120 0.13 -10.98 17.33
CA SER A 120 -0.39 -12.36 17.33
C SER A 120 -1.87 -12.38 16.94
N ARG A 121 -2.68 -11.44 17.44
CA ARG A 121 -4.09 -11.34 17.07
C ARG A 121 -4.29 -11.02 15.58
N LEU A 122 -3.39 -10.22 14.99
CA LEU A 122 -3.43 -9.99 13.54
C LEU A 122 -3.16 -11.29 12.77
N VAL A 123 -2.22 -12.10 13.25
CA VAL A 123 -1.88 -13.41 12.68
C VAL A 123 -3.08 -14.37 12.76
N ASP A 124 -3.73 -14.46 13.92
CA ASP A 124 -4.89 -15.33 14.13
C ASP A 124 -6.05 -14.97 13.17
N ARG A 125 -6.21 -13.68 12.89
CA ARG A 125 -7.23 -13.18 11.94
C ARG A 125 -6.95 -13.57 10.50
N LEU A 126 -5.68 -13.83 10.10
CA LEU A 126 -5.34 -14.31 8.76
C LEU A 126 -5.91 -15.70 8.43
N ALA A 127 -6.36 -16.46 9.42
CA ALA A 127 -7.11 -17.69 9.18
C ALA A 127 -8.41 -17.44 8.39
N HIS A 128 -8.98 -16.23 8.49
CA HIS A 128 -10.28 -15.87 7.93
C HIS A 128 -10.24 -14.63 7.01
N ALA A 129 -9.04 -14.08 6.75
CA ALA A 129 -8.82 -12.93 5.89
C ALA A 129 -7.48 -13.07 5.15
N ASP A 130 -7.30 -12.28 4.08
CA ASP A 130 -6.06 -12.27 3.31
C ASP A 130 -5.13 -11.14 3.75
N VAL A 131 -5.73 -10.04 4.22
CA VAL A 131 -5.02 -8.86 4.77
C VAL A 131 -5.73 -8.41 6.05
N VAL A 132 -4.96 -8.21 7.11
CA VAL A 132 -5.43 -7.71 8.40
C VAL A 132 -4.67 -6.43 8.72
N VAL A 133 -5.37 -5.30 8.79
CA VAL A 133 -4.78 -4.00 9.12
C VAL A 133 -4.86 -3.79 10.63
N GLY A 134 -3.74 -3.48 11.27
CA GLY A 134 -3.73 -3.11 12.68
C GLY A 134 -4.21 -1.67 12.87
N ALA A 135 -5.42 -1.45 13.34
CA ALA A 135 -5.93 -0.12 13.63
C ALA A 135 -5.49 0.37 15.00
N ARG A 136 -4.78 1.47 15.04
CA ARG A 136 -4.25 2.02 16.30
C ARG A 136 -5.36 2.60 17.17
N PHE A 137 -5.52 2.08 18.37
CA PHE A 137 -6.47 2.57 19.34
C PHE A 137 -5.96 2.43 20.79
N PRO A 138 -5.97 3.52 21.61
CA PRO A 138 -6.24 4.91 21.21
C PRO A 138 -5.13 5.48 20.33
N ARG A 139 -5.47 6.36 19.39
CA ARG A 139 -4.45 7.06 18.57
C ARG A 139 -3.79 8.17 19.37
N ARG A 140 -2.45 8.16 19.36
CA ARG A 140 -1.61 9.14 20.09
C ARG A 140 -0.93 10.15 19.17
N ASP A 141 -1.31 10.18 17.90
CA ASP A 141 -0.79 11.14 16.92
C ASP A 141 -1.33 12.56 17.17
N SER A 142 -0.67 13.58 16.60
CA SER A 142 -1.16 14.96 16.65
C SER A 142 -2.56 15.10 16.05
N GLY A 143 -3.37 16.03 16.54
CA GLY A 143 -4.75 16.25 16.05
C GLY A 143 -4.80 16.54 14.54
N LEU A 144 -3.82 17.27 14.01
CA LEU A 144 -3.72 17.53 12.56
C LEU A 144 -3.48 16.24 11.77
N ASN A 145 -2.58 15.35 12.23
CA ASN A 145 -2.34 14.07 11.60
C ASN A 145 -3.60 13.18 11.62
N GLN A 146 -4.35 13.20 12.73
CA GLN A 146 -5.62 12.47 12.83
C GLN A 146 -6.66 13.00 11.86
N PHE A 147 -6.75 14.33 11.70
CA PHE A 147 -7.69 14.96 10.76
C PHE A 147 -7.36 14.62 9.31
N VAL A 148 -6.09 14.77 8.90
CA VAL A 148 -5.63 14.41 7.56
C VAL A 148 -5.86 12.91 7.29
N SER A 149 -5.56 12.06 8.27
CA SER A 149 -5.79 10.61 8.19
C SER A 149 -7.28 10.29 8.02
N LYS A 150 -8.19 11.00 8.70
CA LYS A 150 -9.64 10.81 8.53
C LYS A 150 -10.11 11.12 7.12
N ILE A 151 -9.60 12.21 6.51
CA ILE A 151 -9.94 12.55 5.13
C ILE A 151 -9.41 11.46 4.19
N PHE A 152 -8.15 11.07 4.37
CA PHE A 152 -7.52 10.01 3.60
C PHE A 152 -8.32 8.69 3.68
N ASN A 153 -8.63 8.23 4.89
CA ASN A 153 -9.39 7.00 5.10
C ASN A 153 -10.78 7.08 4.46
N ARG A 154 -11.47 8.24 4.57
CA ARG A 154 -12.79 8.41 3.94
C ARG A 154 -12.74 8.28 2.43
N ILE A 155 -11.73 8.90 1.79
CA ILE A 155 -11.55 8.82 0.33
C ILE A 155 -11.21 7.38 -0.08
N THR A 156 -10.26 6.76 0.60
CA THR A 156 -9.79 5.40 0.29
C THR A 156 -10.90 4.37 0.50
N ASN A 157 -11.64 4.44 1.62
CA ASN A 157 -12.78 3.57 1.91
C ASN A 157 -13.87 3.68 0.83
N LYS A 158 -14.20 4.90 0.39
CA LYS A 158 -15.18 5.11 -0.67
C LYS A 158 -14.75 4.49 -2.00
N ILE A 159 -13.46 4.52 -2.32
CA ILE A 159 -12.91 3.98 -3.56
C ILE A 159 -12.82 2.45 -3.50
N ALA A 160 -12.36 1.91 -2.37
CA ALA A 160 -12.15 0.48 -2.17
C ALA A 160 -13.41 -0.28 -1.73
N LYS A 161 -14.48 0.44 -1.35
CA LYS A 161 -15.66 -0.11 -0.67
C LYS A 161 -15.29 -0.86 0.61
N LEU A 162 -14.33 -0.30 1.35
CA LEU A 162 -13.87 -0.79 2.64
C LEU A 162 -14.45 0.07 3.77
N ASP A 163 -14.43 -0.44 5.00
CA ASP A 163 -14.77 0.29 6.22
C ASP A 163 -13.63 0.14 7.24
N LEU A 164 -12.48 0.74 6.92
CA LEU A 164 -11.28 0.71 7.75
C LEU A 164 -11.08 2.06 8.44
N ARG A 165 -10.72 2.04 9.73
CA ARG A 165 -10.52 3.25 10.54
C ARG A 165 -9.12 3.82 10.42
N ASP A 166 -8.11 2.96 10.21
CA ASP A 166 -6.70 3.36 10.15
C ASP A 166 -5.91 2.63 9.06
N ILE A 167 -6.21 2.95 7.80
CA ILE A 167 -5.62 2.30 6.62
C ILE A 167 -4.09 2.43 6.60
N ASN A 168 -3.57 3.56 7.06
CA ASN A 168 -2.14 3.89 7.06
C ASN A 168 -1.54 3.76 8.47
N SER A 169 -1.81 2.67 9.14
CA SER A 169 -1.31 2.42 10.50
C SER A 169 0.19 2.11 10.54
N GLY A 170 0.75 1.58 9.46
CA GLY A 170 2.12 1.06 9.41
C GLY A 170 2.28 -0.31 10.06
N VAL A 171 1.16 -0.98 10.39
CA VAL A 171 1.13 -2.33 10.96
C VAL A 171 0.06 -3.14 10.25
N PHE A 172 0.44 -4.27 9.67
CA PHE A 172 -0.51 -5.18 9.03
C PHE A 172 0.04 -6.60 9.01
N ALA A 173 -0.87 -7.55 8.95
CA ALA A 173 -0.56 -8.94 8.63
C ALA A 173 -1.19 -9.30 7.27
N VAL A 174 -0.50 -10.11 6.49
CA VAL A 174 -0.91 -10.43 5.13
C VAL A 174 -0.39 -11.80 4.72
N ARG A 175 -1.12 -12.50 3.87
CA ARG A 175 -0.64 -13.73 3.24
C ARG A 175 0.42 -13.42 2.18
N ARG A 176 1.44 -14.24 2.08
CA ARG A 176 2.55 -14.06 1.12
C ARG A 176 2.06 -13.87 -0.32
N ASP A 177 1.10 -14.69 -0.75
CA ASP A 177 0.57 -14.66 -2.13
C ASP A 177 -0.06 -13.31 -2.50
N VAL A 178 -0.60 -12.58 -1.52
CA VAL A 178 -1.09 -11.20 -1.73
C VAL A 178 0.06 -10.26 -2.06
N LEU A 179 1.17 -10.33 -1.29
CA LEU A 179 2.35 -9.50 -1.52
C LEU A 179 3.03 -9.78 -2.86
N GLU A 180 3.04 -11.04 -3.29
CA GLU A 180 3.63 -11.44 -4.58
C GLU A 180 2.81 -10.96 -5.79
N ARG A 181 1.50 -10.76 -5.62
CA ARG A 181 0.59 -10.35 -6.70
C ARG A 181 0.27 -8.86 -6.72
N VAL A 182 0.29 -8.22 -5.56
CA VAL A 182 0.04 -6.78 -5.45
C VAL A 182 1.34 -6.02 -5.69
N PRO A 183 1.40 -5.11 -6.67
CA PRO A 183 2.64 -4.39 -6.97
C PRO A 183 3.03 -3.45 -5.83
N PHE A 184 4.26 -3.58 -5.35
CA PHE A 184 4.86 -2.69 -4.36
C PHE A 184 5.95 -1.86 -5.01
N TYR A 185 5.78 -0.55 -5.02
CA TYR A 185 6.84 0.41 -5.34
C TYR A 185 6.58 1.76 -4.67
N GLY A 186 7.62 2.49 -4.35
CA GLY A 186 7.50 3.81 -3.73
C GLY A 186 6.86 3.76 -2.33
N ALA A 187 5.75 4.43 -2.10
CA ALA A 187 5.02 4.48 -0.82
C ALA A 187 3.75 3.60 -0.83
N LEU A 188 3.66 2.63 -1.73
CA LEU A 188 2.42 1.85 -1.95
C LEU A 188 2.09 0.86 -0.83
N ASN A 189 3.03 0.54 0.10
CA ASN A 189 2.74 -0.25 1.29
C ASN A 189 1.56 0.34 2.10
N SER A 190 1.47 1.66 2.18
CA SER A 190 0.35 2.36 2.85
C SER A 190 -1.01 2.14 2.17
N PHE A 191 -1.01 1.67 0.92
CA PHE A 191 -2.20 1.43 0.13
C PHE A 191 -2.48 -0.06 -0.12
N LEU A 192 -1.68 -0.94 0.51
CA LEU A 192 -1.88 -2.39 0.41
C LEU A 192 -3.35 -2.81 0.61
N PRO A 193 -4.08 -2.32 1.63
CA PRO A 193 -5.47 -2.70 1.83
C PRO A 193 -6.37 -2.34 0.65
N LEU A 194 -6.14 -1.16 0.04
CA LEU A 194 -6.88 -0.72 -1.14
C LEU A 194 -6.57 -1.58 -2.36
N LEU A 195 -5.29 -1.84 -2.62
CA LEU A 195 -4.85 -2.60 -3.78
C LEU A 195 -5.29 -4.07 -3.68
N ALA A 196 -5.17 -4.67 -2.51
CA ALA A 196 -5.62 -6.04 -2.23
C ALA A 196 -7.13 -6.18 -2.41
N SER A 197 -7.93 -5.29 -1.81
CA SER A 197 -9.38 -5.28 -1.96
C SER A 197 -9.83 -5.16 -3.43
N ARG A 198 -9.09 -4.39 -4.24
CA ARG A 198 -9.36 -4.24 -5.68
C ARG A 198 -9.09 -5.51 -6.48
N GLN A 199 -8.24 -6.38 -5.99
CA GLN A 199 -7.95 -7.68 -6.57
C GLN A 199 -8.85 -8.81 -6.03
N GLY A 200 -9.84 -8.46 -5.18
CA GLY A 200 -10.80 -9.39 -4.62
C GLY A 200 -10.38 -10.03 -3.30
N TYR A 201 -9.22 -9.66 -2.73
CA TYR A 201 -8.79 -10.16 -1.44
C TYR A 201 -9.63 -9.61 -0.29
N LYS A 202 -9.86 -10.45 0.71
CA LYS A 202 -10.61 -10.09 1.92
C LYS A 202 -9.73 -9.30 2.87
N VAL A 203 -10.08 -8.02 3.08
CA VAL A 203 -9.37 -7.10 3.96
C VAL A 203 -10.22 -6.84 5.19
N VAL A 204 -9.63 -7.00 6.38
CA VAL A 204 -10.27 -6.73 7.68
C VAL A 204 -9.38 -5.86 8.55
N GLU A 205 -9.95 -5.32 9.62
CA GLU A 205 -9.26 -4.48 10.60
C GLU A 205 -9.27 -5.16 11.96
N GLU A 206 -8.16 -5.09 12.69
CA GLU A 206 -8.03 -5.54 14.08
C GLU A 206 -7.43 -4.41 14.92
N PRO A 207 -8.01 -4.05 16.07
CA PRO A 207 -7.47 -3.00 16.90
C PRO A 207 -6.12 -3.40 17.51
N VAL A 208 -5.16 -2.47 17.48
CA VAL A 208 -3.85 -2.60 18.13
C VAL A 208 -3.60 -1.43 19.06
N GLU A 209 -3.06 -1.70 20.23
CA GLU A 209 -2.74 -0.66 21.20
C GLU A 209 -1.52 0.14 20.77
N GLN A 210 -1.68 1.46 20.61
CA GLN A 210 -0.55 2.34 20.35
C GLN A 210 0.12 2.73 21.68
N LEU A 211 1.37 2.31 21.86
CA LEU A 211 2.15 2.64 23.03
C LEU A 211 2.59 4.11 23.05
N PRO A 212 2.81 4.70 24.23
CA PRO A 212 3.38 6.04 24.33
C PRO A 212 4.81 6.07 23.77
N GLY A 213 5.18 7.17 23.14
CA GLY A 213 6.51 7.38 22.62
C GLY A 213 6.69 8.81 22.13
N LYS A 214 7.93 9.22 21.96
CA LYS A 214 8.23 10.45 21.22
C LYS A 214 7.97 10.14 19.74
N PHE A 215 6.75 10.39 19.28
CA PHE A 215 6.47 10.40 17.86
C PHE A 215 7.09 11.67 17.29
N ASP A 216 8.40 11.63 17.09
CA ASP A 216 9.21 12.74 16.66
C ASP A 216 8.95 13.06 15.19
N GLN A 217 7.67 13.39 14.90
CA GLN A 217 7.38 13.85 13.57
C GLN A 217 6.15 14.76 13.56
N SER A 218 6.40 16.01 13.85
CA SER A 218 5.69 17.07 13.16
C SER A 218 5.98 16.88 11.66
N LEU A 219 5.07 16.27 10.92
CA LEU A 219 5.15 16.15 9.48
C LEU A 219 5.37 17.55 8.91
N LYS A 220 6.43 17.73 8.14
CA LYS A 220 6.70 18.98 7.44
C LYS A 220 5.63 19.17 6.36
N ALA A 221 5.33 20.41 5.98
CA ALA A 221 4.34 20.70 4.93
C ALA A 221 4.57 19.89 3.65
N LYS A 222 5.84 19.66 3.28
CA LYS A 222 6.22 18.82 2.13
C LYS A 222 5.73 17.36 2.23
N ASP A 223 5.63 16.81 3.45
CA ASP A 223 5.20 15.42 3.64
C ASP A 223 3.69 15.29 3.43
N TYR A 224 2.91 16.32 3.76
CA TYR A 224 1.48 16.36 3.43
C TYR A 224 1.23 16.48 1.93
N VAL A 225 2.01 17.34 1.23
CA VAL A 225 1.93 17.45 -0.22
C VAL A 225 2.28 16.11 -0.88
N ARG A 226 3.36 15.46 -0.44
CA ARG A 226 3.75 14.14 -0.94
C ARG A 226 2.65 13.11 -0.74
N ARG A 227 2.08 13.00 0.46
CA ARG A 227 0.96 12.08 0.75
C ARG A 227 -0.27 12.36 -0.10
N PHE A 228 -0.56 13.63 -0.37
CA PHE A 228 -1.65 14.02 -1.26
C PHE A 228 -1.39 13.56 -2.71
N LEU A 229 -0.18 13.76 -3.21
CA LEU A 229 0.22 13.29 -4.54
C LEU A 229 0.20 11.76 -4.62
N ASP A 230 0.68 11.06 -3.57
CA ASP A 230 0.63 9.61 -3.48
C ASP A 230 -0.83 9.11 -3.52
N LEU A 231 -1.74 9.80 -2.81
CA LEU A 231 -3.18 9.48 -2.85
C LEU A 231 -3.75 9.65 -4.26
N ILE A 232 -3.47 10.77 -4.93
CA ILE A 232 -3.90 10.99 -6.32
C ILE A 232 -3.38 9.88 -7.23
N SER A 233 -2.09 9.55 -7.11
CA SER A 233 -1.46 8.51 -7.91
C SER A 233 -2.13 7.15 -7.71
N VAL A 234 -2.39 6.77 -6.46
CA VAL A 234 -3.04 5.49 -6.14
C VAL A 234 -4.50 5.47 -6.59
N VAL A 235 -5.24 6.56 -6.41
CA VAL A 235 -6.61 6.69 -6.92
C VAL A 235 -6.63 6.53 -8.44
N PHE A 236 -5.71 7.22 -9.13
CA PHE A 236 -5.58 7.13 -10.57
C PHE A 236 -5.22 5.71 -11.01
N LEU A 237 -4.17 5.12 -10.44
CA LEU A 237 -3.73 3.76 -10.74
C LEU A 237 -4.81 2.73 -10.42
N SER A 238 -5.49 2.84 -9.28
CA SER A 238 -6.51 1.86 -8.88
C SER A 238 -7.78 1.93 -9.73
N ARG A 239 -8.15 3.09 -10.27
CA ARG A 239 -9.41 3.29 -10.98
C ARG A 239 -9.27 3.37 -12.50
N TYR A 240 -8.16 3.96 -12.96
CA TYR A 240 -7.98 4.31 -14.38
C TYR A 240 -6.78 3.61 -15.04
N SER A 241 -5.99 2.82 -14.27
CA SER A 241 -4.83 2.11 -14.85
C SER A 241 -5.19 1.16 -15.99
N LYS A 242 -6.41 0.63 -16.00
CA LYS A 242 -6.86 -0.28 -17.06
C LYS A 242 -7.51 0.43 -18.26
N LYS A 243 -7.96 1.69 -18.10
CA LYS A 243 -8.68 2.45 -19.12
C LYS A 243 -8.38 3.96 -19.01
N PRO A 244 -7.14 4.39 -19.25
CA PRO A 244 -6.75 5.80 -19.11
C PRO A 244 -7.46 6.71 -20.10
N LEU A 245 -7.82 6.20 -21.28
CA LEU A 245 -8.57 6.95 -22.29
C LEU A 245 -9.95 7.40 -21.77
N HIS A 246 -10.62 6.61 -20.94
CA HIS A 246 -11.92 6.97 -20.41
C HIS A 246 -11.85 8.22 -19.52
N PHE A 247 -10.76 8.41 -18.78
CA PHE A 247 -10.58 9.58 -17.93
C PHE A 247 -10.02 10.78 -18.69
N LEU A 248 -8.87 10.60 -19.34
CA LEU A 248 -8.20 11.68 -20.07
C LEU A 248 -8.94 12.04 -21.35
N GLY A 249 -9.48 11.04 -22.06
CA GLY A 249 -10.22 11.25 -23.28
C GLY A 249 -11.54 11.98 -23.06
N PHE A 250 -12.31 11.62 -22.03
CA PHE A 250 -13.56 12.31 -21.71
C PHE A 250 -13.32 13.77 -21.27
N GLY A 251 -12.38 14.00 -20.36
CA GLY A 251 -11.99 15.34 -19.93
C GLY A 251 -11.44 16.17 -21.10
N GLY A 252 -10.60 15.55 -21.94
CA GLY A 252 -10.04 16.16 -23.13
C GLY A 252 -11.10 16.50 -24.19
N ALA A 253 -12.08 15.62 -24.40
CA ALA A 253 -13.18 15.86 -25.33
C ALA A 253 -14.03 17.07 -24.89
N ILE A 254 -14.37 17.18 -23.62
CA ILE A 254 -15.09 18.34 -23.08
C ILE A 254 -14.30 19.62 -23.32
N MET A 255 -13.01 19.65 -22.98
CA MET A 255 -12.16 20.81 -23.17
C MET A 255 -12.03 21.19 -24.66
N ALA A 256 -11.85 20.20 -25.54
CA ALA A 256 -11.74 20.43 -26.97
C ALA A 256 -13.03 21.00 -27.54
N VAL A 257 -14.19 20.46 -27.13
CA VAL A 257 -15.50 20.97 -27.58
C VAL A 257 -15.74 22.40 -27.08
N VAL A 258 -15.43 22.71 -25.83
CA VAL A 258 -15.56 24.07 -25.28
C VAL A 258 -14.61 25.03 -26.01
N GLY A 259 -13.35 24.65 -26.23
CA GLY A 259 -12.38 25.44 -26.96
C GLY A 259 -12.84 25.71 -28.40
N ALA A 260 -13.25 24.65 -29.10
CA ALA A 260 -13.76 24.76 -30.47
C ALA A 260 -15.02 25.64 -30.56
N ALA A 261 -15.93 25.56 -29.60
CA ALA A 261 -17.14 26.40 -29.55
C ALA A 261 -16.80 27.88 -29.35
N ILE A 262 -15.84 28.20 -28.48
CA ILE A 262 -15.35 29.57 -28.30
C ILE A 262 -14.71 30.10 -29.57
N ASP A 263 -13.81 29.35 -30.20
CA ASP A 263 -13.12 29.77 -31.40
C ASP A 263 -14.10 29.91 -32.59
N LEU A 264 -15.07 28.98 -32.72
CA LEU A 264 -16.11 29.05 -33.73
C LEU A 264 -17.02 30.29 -33.53
N TYR A 265 -17.41 30.59 -32.28
CA TYR A 265 -18.19 31.78 -31.97
C TYR A 265 -17.43 33.06 -32.39
N LEU A 266 -16.15 33.15 -32.04
CA LEU A 266 -15.34 34.31 -32.41
C LEU A 266 -15.11 34.40 -33.93
N PHE A 267 -14.97 33.28 -34.61
CA PHE A 267 -14.87 33.21 -36.06
C PHE A 267 -16.14 33.76 -36.74
N ILE A 268 -17.34 33.31 -36.29
CA ILE A 268 -18.62 33.81 -36.77
C ILE A 268 -18.77 35.31 -36.47
N TYR A 269 -18.44 35.73 -35.24
CA TYR A 269 -18.45 37.14 -34.82
C TYR A 269 -17.60 38.03 -35.75
N ARG A 270 -16.44 37.54 -36.19
CA ARG A 270 -15.54 38.22 -37.11
C ARG A 270 -16.15 38.33 -38.53
N ILE A 271 -16.74 37.23 -39.05
CA ILE A 271 -17.33 37.18 -40.38
C ILE A 271 -18.53 38.11 -40.48
N LEU A 272 -19.36 38.18 -39.46
CA LEU A 272 -20.55 39.03 -39.40
C LEU A 272 -20.21 40.52 -39.20
N GLY A 273 -18.91 40.87 -39.13
CA GLY A 273 -18.47 42.26 -39.06
C GLY A 273 -18.63 42.94 -37.69
N PHE A 274 -18.93 42.22 -36.63
CA PHE A 274 -19.13 42.79 -35.28
C PHE A 274 -17.84 43.35 -34.64
N GLY A 275 -16.68 43.14 -35.26
CA GLY A 275 -15.42 43.73 -34.83
C GLY A 275 -14.20 42.81 -34.90
N GLY A 276 -13.01 43.32 -34.49
CA GLY A 276 -11.77 42.56 -34.48
C GLY A 276 -11.76 41.53 -33.36
N ILE A 277 -11.13 40.36 -33.58
CA ILE A 277 -10.92 39.32 -32.62
C ILE A 277 -9.47 39.28 -32.06
N ALA A 278 -8.56 39.95 -32.77
CA ALA A 278 -7.17 40.07 -32.36
C ALA A 278 -7.04 40.77 -30.98
N GLY A 279 -6.18 40.25 -30.10
CA GLY A 279 -5.97 40.79 -28.76
C GLY A 279 -7.08 40.50 -27.75
N ARG A 280 -8.10 39.71 -28.09
CA ARG A 280 -9.12 39.28 -27.12
C ARG A 280 -8.60 38.08 -26.28
N PRO A 281 -8.55 38.17 -24.94
CA PRO A 281 -8.10 37.06 -24.09
C PRO A 281 -8.91 35.78 -24.27
N ILE A 282 -10.18 35.88 -24.64
CA ILE A 282 -11.07 34.75 -24.85
C ILE A 282 -10.68 33.91 -26.09
N LEU A 283 -10.07 34.50 -27.12
CA LEU A 283 -9.53 33.74 -28.25
C LEU A 283 -8.38 32.84 -27.79
N LEU A 284 -7.47 33.39 -26.98
CA LEU A 284 -6.38 32.61 -26.44
C LEU A 284 -6.90 31.47 -25.54
N LEU A 285 -7.90 31.76 -24.70
CA LEU A 285 -8.53 30.74 -23.86
C LEU A 285 -9.16 29.62 -24.69
N GLY A 286 -9.92 29.94 -25.76
CA GLY A 286 -10.53 28.96 -26.66
C GLY A 286 -9.47 28.05 -27.29
N THR A 287 -8.46 28.65 -27.92
CA THR A 287 -7.39 27.92 -28.59
C THR A 287 -6.59 27.06 -27.61
N VAL A 288 -6.24 27.56 -26.41
CA VAL A 288 -5.53 26.79 -25.38
C VAL A 288 -6.39 25.61 -24.90
N CYS A 289 -7.68 25.83 -24.66
CA CYS A 289 -8.58 24.73 -24.26
C CYS A 289 -8.67 23.66 -25.36
N LEU A 290 -8.77 24.05 -26.62
CA LEU A 290 -8.80 23.12 -27.74
C LEU A 290 -7.52 22.28 -27.81
N VAL A 291 -6.35 22.93 -27.77
CA VAL A 291 -5.05 22.25 -27.84
C VAL A 291 -4.84 21.31 -26.66
N ILE A 292 -5.11 21.76 -25.44
CA ILE A 292 -4.97 20.89 -24.22
C ILE A 292 -5.96 19.73 -24.30
N GLY A 293 -7.20 19.97 -24.76
CA GLY A 293 -8.19 18.92 -24.92
C GLY A 293 -7.72 17.82 -25.89
N LEU A 294 -7.17 18.18 -27.03
CA LEU A 294 -6.61 17.25 -28.01
C LEU A 294 -5.38 16.51 -27.47
N GLN A 295 -4.51 17.21 -26.72
CA GLN A 295 -3.36 16.58 -26.06
C GLN A 295 -3.79 15.56 -25.02
N MET A 296 -4.82 15.85 -24.21
CA MET A 296 -5.34 14.89 -23.22
C MET A 296 -5.90 13.63 -23.89
N ILE A 297 -6.60 13.76 -25.01
CA ILE A 297 -7.09 12.61 -25.80
C ILE A 297 -5.90 11.79 -26.33
N ALA A 298 -4.89 12.44 -26.89
CA ALA A 298 -3.70 11.78 -27.41
C ALA A 298 -2.94 11.01 -26.31
N ILE A 299 -2.76 11.60 -25.13
CA ILE A 299 -2.12 10.95 -23.98
C ILE A 299 -2.97 9.76 -23.50
N GLY A 300 -4.30 9.91 -23.49
CA GLY A 300 -5.22 8.81 -23.14
C GLY A 300 -5.09 7.61 -24.09
N LEU A 301 -5.00 7.87 -25.41
CA LEU A 301 -4.79 6.84 -26.43
C LEU A 301 -3.42 6.16 -26.29
N LEU A 302 -2.36 6.94 -26.06
CA LEU A 302 -1.02 6.38 -25.81
C LEU A 302 -1.01 5.48 -24.57
N GLY A 303 -1.67 5.91 -23.50
CA GLY A 303 -1.80 5.10 -22.29
C GLY A 303 -2.53 3.77 -22.54
N GLU A 304 -3.62 3.79 -23.30
CA GLU A 304 -4.36 2.60 -23.70
C GLU A 304 -3.51 1.65 -24.57
N MET A 305 -2.72 2.20 -25.49
CA MET A 305 -1.82 1.43 -26.35
C MET A 305 -0.69 0.77 -25.54
N ILE A 306 -0.11 1.48 -24.55
CA ILE A 306 0.90 0.91 -23.65
C ILE A 306 0.32 -0.28 -22.86
N ILE A 307 -0.89 -0.12 -22.32
CA ILE A 307 -1.56 -1.20 -21.59
C ILE A 307 -1.83 -2.39 -22.52
N PHE A 308 -2.35 -2.15 -23.71
CA PHE A 308 -2.63 -3.20 -24.69
C PHE A 308 -1.39 -4.00 -25.08
N THR A 309 -0.24 -3.36 -25.25
CA THR A 309 1.03 -4.05 -25.57
C THR A 309 1.56 -4.88 -24.42
N HIS A 310 1.24 -4.53 -23.15
CA HIS A 310 1.66 -5.26 -21.94
C HIS A 310 0.57 -6.18 -21.38
N ALA A 311 -0.62 -6.19 -21.96
CA ALA A 311 -1.78 -6.95 -21.46
C ALA A 311 -1.54 -8.46 -21.32
N ARG A 312 -0.66 -9.04 -22.13
CA ARG A 312 -0.32 -10.48 -22.07
C ARG A 312 0.39 -10.87 -20.77
N GLN A 313 0.95 -9.93 -20.02
CA GLN A 313 1.66 -10.17 -18.76
C GLN A 313 0.77 -9.89 -17.53
N ILE A 314 -0.40 -9.28 -17.72
CA ILE A 314 -1.29 -8.89 -16.62
C ILE A 314 -2.41 -9.92 -16.52
N ARG A 315 -2.40 -10.73 -15.46
CA ARG A 315 -3.57 -11.56 -15.10
C ARG A 315 -4.64 -10.67 -14.48
N GLU A 316 -5.84 -10.67 -15.06
CA GLU A 316 -6.95 -9.80 -14.61
C GLU A 316 -7.83 -10.44 -13.51
N TYR A 317 -7.58 -11.70 -13.17
CA TYR A 317 -8.38 -12.48 -12.24
C TYR A 317 -7.50 -13.27 -11.28
N ASN A 318 -8.00 -13.47 -10.07
CA ASN A 318 -7.50 -14.44 -9.12
C ASN A 318 -8.47 -15.62 -9.08
N ILE A 319 -7.94 -16.83 -9.10
CA ILE A 319 -8.75 -18.04 -8.94
C ILE A 319 -8.81 -18.31 -7.44
N GLU A 320 -10.01 -18.37 -6.88
CA GLU A 320 -10.22 -18.69 -5.47
C GLU A 320 -10.16 -20.20 -5.24
N GLU A 321 -10.77 -21.00 -6.11
CA GLU A 321 -10.82 -22.44 -5.99
C GLU A 321 -10.94 -23.09 -7.38
N ILE A 322 -10.28 -24.22 -7.54
CA ILE A 322 -10.46 -25.11 -8.70
C ILE A 322 -10.99 -26.44 -8.15
N VAL A 323 -12.20 -26.82 -8.53
CA VAL A 323 -12.79 -28.13 -8.21
C VAL A 323 -12.66 -28.99 -9.45
N GLU A 324 -11.90 -30.10 -9.35
CA GLU A 324 -11.75 -31.11 -10.41
C GLU A 324 -12.70 -32.33 -10.15
#